data_e2898d199e52889edd6a7eaf362a561e
#
_entry.id   e2898d199e52889edd6a7eaf362a561e
#
_cell.length_a   1.000
_cell.length_b   1.000
_cell.length_c   1.000
_cell.angle_alpha   90.00
_cell.angle_beta   90.00
_cell.angle_gamma   90.00
#
_symmetry.space_group_name_H-M   'P 1'
#
loop_
_entity.id
_entity.type
_entity.pdbx_description
1 polymer ?
#
loop_
_entity_poly.entity_id
_entity_poly.type
_entity_poly.pdbx_seq_one_letter_code
_entity_poly.pdbx_strand_id
1 'polypeptide(L)'
;MQAIGKVNKQIKCIPNNMGCMDFFYSFQFMSFSLEKLVDNHVKEGPTQCYHMTEYFGTEKIDLLLRKQIYPYGYLDSECKFTEEQLPPKEAFYSSLSGEDISVEDYAHAQYVWKDFNIQNLGQYHDLYVLNDVLSQGDVFKNLEICLNYNGLDAAHFYTSPGPAWQAVLKMTGVQLELLTDIDMHLFIENGLRGGISMITQTCQSQQ
;
A
#
# COMPACT_ATOMS: atom_id res chain seq x y z
N MET A 1 -9.20 19.85 0.93
CA MET A 1 -9.23 18.44 1.32
C MET A 1 -9.56 17.42 0.19
N GLN A 2 -9.58 17.82 -1.07
CA GLN A 2 -9.85 16.90 -2.20
C GLN A 2 -8.69 15.97 -2.61
N ALA A 3 -7.55 16.01 -1.93
CA ALA A 3 -6.35 15.26 -2.32
C ALA A 3 -6.17 13.90 -1.62
N ILE A 4 -6.93 13.61 -0.57
CA ILE A 4 -6.72 12.40 0.24
C ILE A 4 -7.34 11.15 -0.40
N GLY A 5 -8.39 11.31 -1.22
CA GLY A 5 -9.10 10.18 -1.84
C GLY A 5 -8.41 9.54 -3.05
N LYS A 6 -7.37 10.14 -3.62
CA LYS A 6 -6.81 9.67 -4.91
C LYS A 6 -5.53 8.84 -4.82
N VAL A 7 -4.95 8.71 -3.65
CA VAL A 7 -3.70 7.98 -3.51
C VAL A 7 -3.73 7.22 -2.20
N ASN A 8 -3.96 5.92 -2.26
CA ASN A 8 -3.44 4.98 -1.26
C ASN A 8 -1.90 5.09 -1.29
N LYS A 9 -1.39 6.26 -0.93
CA LYS A 9 0.03 6.52 -0.76
C LYS A 9 0.38 5.95 0.59
N GLN A 10 0.67 4.69 0.58
CA GLN A 10 1.27 4.00 1.69
C GLN A 10 2.64 4.65 1.92
N ILE A 11 2.76 5.51 2.90
CA ILE A 11 3.98 6.22 3.23
C ILE A 11 4.50 5.67 4.55
N LYS A 12 5.68 5.08 4.54
CA LYS A 12 6.41 4.76 5.77
C LYS A 12 7.45 5.84 6.03
N CYS A 13 7.46 6.40 7.22
CA CYS A 13 8.50 7.31 7.67
C CYS A 13 9.60 6.51 8.36
N ILE A 14 10.81 6.56 7.88
CA ILE A 14 11.98 5.94 8.50
C ILE A 14 12.96 7.04 8.88
N PRO A 15 13.35 7.16 10.17
CA PRO A 15 14.38 8.11 10.56
C PRO A 15 15.72 7.66 9.96
N ASN A 16 16.36 8.56 9.23
CA ASN A 16 17.72 8.33 8.73
C ASN A 16 18.78 8.78 9.76
N ASN A 17 20.04 8.37 9.56
CA ASN A 17 21.15 8.69 10.46
C ASN A 17 21.47 10.20 10.57
N MET A 18 20.85 11.05 9.75
CA MET A 18 20.98 12.50 9.79
C MET A 18 19.82 13.22 10.46
N GLY A 19 18.88 12.48 11.07
CA GLY A 19 17.70 13.05 11.72
C GLY A 19 16.61 13.57 10.78
N CYS A 20 16.75 13.33 9.47
CA CYS A 20 15.68 13.52 8.49
C CYS A 20 14.73 12.33 8.45
N MET A 21 13.48 12.54 8.11
CA MET A 21 12.53 11.48 7.83
C MET A 21 12.45 11.24 6.33
N ASP A 22 12.74 10.01 5.91
CA ASP A 22 12.53 9.58 4.54
C ASP A 22 11.12 9.00 4.39
N PHE A 23 10.43 9.40 3.33
CA PHE A 23 9.08 8.95 3.03
C PHE A 23 9.12 7.91 1.91
N PHE A 24 8.67 6.70 2.21
CA PHE A 24 8.60 5.60 1.25
C PHE A 24 7.18 5.38 0.78
N TYR A 25 7.03 5.18 -0.52
CA TYR A 25 5.77 4.77 -1.12
C TYR A 25 5.75 3.25 -1.26
N SER A 26 5.04 2.56 -0.38
CA SER A 26 4.94 1.10 -0.42
C SER A 26 4.32 0.59 -1.73
N PHE A 27 3.51 1.40 -2.44
CA PHE A 27 3.00 1.08 -3.76
C PHE A 27 4.11 0.87 -4.82
N GLN A 28 5.28 1.47 -4.66
CA GLN A 28 6.44 1.24 -5.53
C GLN A 28 7.08 -0.15 -5.33
N PHE A 29 6.84 -0.77 -4.17
CA PHE A 29 7.26 -2.13 -3.88
C PHE A 29 6.18 -3.16 -4.24
N MET A 30 4.92 -2.81 -3.99
CA MET A 30 3.78 -3.69 -4.15
C MET A 30 2.67 -2.93 -4.88
N SER A 31 2.57 -3.11 -6.19
CA SER A 31 1.66 -2.37 -7.09
C SER A 31 0.21 -2.86 -7.01
N PHE A 32 -0.29 -3.14 -5.81
CA PHE A 32 -1.66 -3.57 -5.55
C PHE A 32 -2.35 -2.64 -4.55
N SER A 33 -3.70 -2.65 -4.53
CA SER A 33 -4.46 -1.97 -3.48
C SER A 33 -4.19 -2.61 -2.13
N LEU A 34 -4.28 -1.81 -1.05
CA LEU A 34 -4.12 -2.33 0.32
C LEU A 34 -5.06 -3.49 0.60
N GLU A 35 -6.32 -3.39 0.19
CA GLU A 35 -7.32 -4.44 0.28
C GLU A 35 -6.81 -5.77 -0.29
N LYS A 36 -6.30 -5.76 -1.52
CA LYS A 36 -5.80 -6.97 -2.18
C LYS A 36 -4.56 -7.55 -1.50
N LEU A 37 -3.72 -6.68 -0.93
CA LEU A 37 -2.55 -7.09 -0.17
C LEU A 37 -2.97 -7.75 1.16
N VAL A 38 -3.93 -7.18 1.86
CA VAL A 38 -4.51 -7.75 3.09
C VAL A 38 -5.20 -9.08 2.80
N ASP A 39 -6.01 -9.18 1.73
CA ASP A 39 -6.66 -10.43 1.32
C ASP A 39 -5.66 -11.55 1.07
N ASN A 40 -4.51 -11.23 0.46
CA ASN A 40 -3.46 -12.23 0.25
C ASN A 40 -2.84 -12.67 1.58
N HIS A 41 -2.63 -11.75 2.53
CA HIS A 41 -2.13 -12.09 3.86
C HIS A 41 -3.07 -13.00 4.64
N VAL A 42 -4.36 -12.71 4.60
CA VAL A 42 -5.39 -13.53 5.28
C VAL A 42 -5.38 -14.96 4.76
N LYS A 43 -5.13 -15.16 3.46
CA LYS A 43 -5.03 -16.52 2.86
C LYS A 43 -3.81 -17.31 3.36
N GLU A 44 -2.73 -16.63 3.72
CA GLU A 44 -1.52 -17.25 4.22
C GLU A 44 -1.58 -17.56 5.73
N GLY A 45 -2.58 -17.03 6.43
CA GLY A 45 -2.89 -17.29 7.84
C GLY A 45 -2.84 -16.04 8.72
N PRO A 46 -3.63 -15.99 9.80
CA PRO A 46 -3.78 -14.82 10.68
C PRO A 46 -2.50 -14.44 11.45
N THR A 47 -1.52 -15.33 11.51
CA THR A 47 -0.22 -15.09 12.18
C THR A 47 0.62 -14.01 11.52
N GLN A 48 0.26 -13.56 10.33
CA GLN A 48 1.02 -12.54 9.58
C GLN A 48 0.53 -11.11 9.85
N CYS A 49 -0.64 -10.94 10.49
CA CYS A 49 -1.17 -9.64 10.88
C CYS A 49 -0.71 -9.26 12.30
N TYR A 50 0.59 -9.04 12.45
CA TYR A 50 1.24 -8.84 13.75
C TYR A 50 0.72 -7.58 14.47
N HIS A 51 0.79 -6.42 13.81
CA HIS A 51 0.39 -5.14 14.40
C HIS A 51 -1.11 -5.06 14.67
N MET A 52 -1.91 -5.60 13.74
CA MET A 52 -3.36 -5.69 13.91
C MET A 52 -3.72 -6.57 15.11
N THR A 53 -3.08 -7.73 15.24
CA THR A 53 -3.33 -8.69 16.33
C THR A 53 -2.87 -8.11 17.68
N GLU A 54 -1.72 -7.45 17.72
CA GLU A 54 -1.18 -6.83 18.93
C GLU A 54 -2.11 -5.73 19.46
N TYR A 55 -2.68 -4.92 18.57
CA TYR A 55 -3.50 -3.79 18.95
C TYR A 55 -4.96 -4.15 19.26
N PHE A 56 -5.62 -4.93 18.38
CA PHE A 56 -7.05 -5.23 18.48
C PHE A 56 -7.36 -6.58 19.17
N GLY A 57 -6.36 -7.45 19.30
CA GLY A 57 -6.55 -8.83 19.77
C GLY A 57 -7.10 -9.75 18.69
N THR A 58 -6.96 -11.05 18.91
CA THR A 58 -7.36 -12.09 17.93
C THR A 58 -8.86 -12.19 17.68
N GLU A 59 -9.69 -11.73 18.63
CA GLU A 59 -11.15 -11.85 18.52
C GLU A 59 -11.78 -10.82 17.57
N LYS A 60 -11.17 -9.63 17.46
CA LYS A 60 -11.72 -8.51 16.69
C LYS A 60 -11.08 -8.32 15.32
N ILE A 61 -9.95 -8.99 15.08
CA ILE A 61 -9.19 -8.80 13.86
C ILE A 61 -9.98 -9.20 12.61
N ASP A 62 -10.76 -10.27 12.66
CA ASP A 62 -11.53 -10.77 11.52
C ASP A 62 -12.54 -9.74 11.00
N LEU A 63 -13.05 -8.88 11.89
CA LEU A 63 -13.97 -7.79 11.53
C LEU A 63 -13.25 -6.65 10.78
N LEU A 64 -11.97 -6.46 11.07
CA LEU A 64 -11.18 -5.36 10.54
C LEU A 64 -10.34 -5.74 9.30
N LEU A 65 -10.08 -7.02 9.10
CA LEU A 65 -9.37 -7.51 7.90
C LEU A 65 -10.21 -7.40 6.62
N ARG A 66 -11.54 -7.32 6.75
CA ARG A 66 -12.41 -6.99 5.63
C ARG A 66 -12.30 -5.50 5.32
N LYS A 67 -12.40 -5.14 4.03
CA LYS A 67 -12.46 -3.74 3.59
C LYS A 67 -13.50 -2.96 4.38
N GLN A 68 -13.05 -1.94 5.06
CA GLN A 68 -13.91 -1.01 5.75
C GLN A 68 -14.46 0.03 4.78
N ILE A 69 -15.70 0.44 4.96
CA ILE A 69 -16.30 1.51 4.19
C ILE A 69 -16.17 2.84 4.95
N TYR A 70 -16.01 3.92 4.20
CA TYR A 70 -15.85 5.24 4.77
C TYR A 70 -16.59 6.31 3.94
N PRO A 71 -17.39 7.19 4.56
CA PRO A 71 -18.22 8.16 3.87
C PRO A 71 -17.43 9.43 3.48
N TYR A 72 -16.49 9.31 2.54
CA TYR A 72 -15.59 10.38 2.12
C TYR A 72 -16.29 11.65 1.66
N GLY A 73 -17.39 11.50 0.92
CA GLY A 73 -18.16 12.63 0.40
C GLY A 73 -19.01 13.32 1.46
N TYR A 74 -19.37 12.59 2.50
CA TYR A 74 -20.20 13.10 3.59
C TYR A 74 -19.41 13.93 4.59
N LEU A 75 -18.18 13.52 4.89
CA LEU A 75 -17.30 14.18 5.87
C LEU A 75 -16.58 15.38 5.26
N ASP A 76 -17.33 16.45 5.01
CA ASP A 76 -16.85 17.71 4.44
C ASP A 76 -16.41 18.76 5.47
N SER A 77 -16.76 18.56 6.74
CA SER A 77 -16.50 19.50 7.83
C SER A 77 -16.20 18.79 9.15
N GLU A 78 -15.44 19.46 10.03
CA GLU A 78 -15.09 18.93 11.36
C GLU A 78 -16.31 18.75 12.27
N CYS A 79 -17.36 19.53 12.08
CA CYS A 79 -18.59 19.43 12.88
C CYS A 79 -19.26 18.04 12.76
N LYS A 80 -19.08 17.34 11.64
CA LYS A 80 -19.67 16.01 11.43
C LYS A 80 -19.02 14.91 12.26
N PHE A 81 -17.81 15.12 12.77
CA PHE A 81 -17.19 14.14 13.66
C PHE A 81 -17.89 14.01 15.02
N THR A 82 -18.71 14.99 15.38
CA THR A 82 -19.51 14.96 16.63
C THR A 82 -20.85 14.24 16.48
N GLU A 83 -21.22 13.83 15.26
CA GLU A 83 -22.47 13.09 15.02
C GLU A 83 -22.43 11.72 15.71
N GLU A 84 -23.47 11.44 16.52
CA GLU A 84 -23.59 10.24 17.36
C GLU A 84 -24.17 9.01 16.61
N GLN A 85 -24.38 9.13 15.31
CA GLN A 85 -24.98 8.09 14.50
C GLN A 85 -24.19 7.84 13.22
N LEU A 86 -24.15 6.60 12.79
CA LEU A 86 -23.61 6.25 11.48
C LEU A 86 -24.48 6.88 10.40
N PRO A 87 -23.90 7.59 9.41
CA PRO A 87 -24.65 8.18 8.31
C PRO A 87 -25.46 7.14 7.54
N PRO A 88 -26.55 7.55 6.86
CA PRO A 88 -27.33 6.63 6.04
C PRO A 88 -26.51 6.09 4.87
N LYS A 89 -26.96 4.97 4.30
CA LYS A 89 -26.22 4.24 3.25
C LYS A 89 -25.83 5.14 2.07
N GLU A 90 -26.71 6.06 1.69
CA GLU A 90 -26.52 6.99 0.57
C GLU A 90 -25.33 7.93 0.78
N ALA A 91 -24.97 8.20 2.04
CA ALA A 91 -23.83 9.05 2.38
C ALA A 91 -22.46 8.39 2.07
N PHE A 92 -22.44 7.09 1.86
CA PHE A 92 -21.24 6.33 1.49
C PHE A 92 -21.01 6.23 -0.02
N TYR A 93 -21.85 6.90 -0.82
CA TYR A 93 -21.65 6.95 -2.27
C TYR A 93 -20.25 7.46 -2.62
N SER A 94 -19.57 6.73 -3.48
CA SER A 94 -18.21 7.09 -3.94
C SER A 94 -18.30 7.91 -5.23
N SER A 95 -18.05 9.20 -5.14
CA SER A 95 -17.95 10.07 -6.33
C SER A 95 -16.75 9.73 -7.23
N LEU A 96 -15.79 8.93 -6.75
CA LEU A 96 -14.61 8.52 -7.51
C LEU A 96 -14.86 7.29 -8.38
N SER A 97 -15.58 6.29 -7.85
CA SER A 97 -15.96 5.10 -8.60
C SER A 97 -17.33 5.23 -9.29
N GLY A 98 -18.17 6.16 -8.84
CA GLY A 98 -19.54 6.30 -9.31
C GLY A 98 -20.46 5.19 -8.80
N GLU A 99 -20.08 4.49 -7.74
CA GLU A 99 -20.76 3.31 -7.21
C GLU A 99 -21.30 3.57 -5.80
N ASP A 100 -22.47 2.99 -5.54
CA ASP A 100 -23.05 2.86 -4.21
C ASP A 100 -22.44 1.65 -3.47
N ILE A 101 -22.39 1.74 -2.15
CA ILE A 101 -21.98 0.59 -1.33
C ILE A 101 -23.07 -0.51 -1.34
N SER A 102 -22.65 -1.75 -1.16
CA SER A 102 -23.56 -2.89 -1.01
C SER A 102 -24.36 -2.80 0.30
N VAL A 103 -25.46 -3.51 0.37
CA VAL A 103 -26.23 -3.62 1.63
C VAL A 103 -25.43 -4.37 2.69
N GLU A 104 -24.64 -5.34 2.25
CA GLU A 104 -23.79 -6.14 3.12
C GLU A 104 -22.66 -5.34 3.75
N ASP A 105 -22.03 -4.45 2.99
CA ASP A 105 -20.95 -3.58 3.50
C ASP A 105 -21.51 -2.56 4.49
N TYR A 106 -22.70 -2.02 4.24
CA TYR A 106 -23.34 -1.12 5.19
C TYR A 106 -23.74 -1.84 6.50
N ALA A 107 -24.28 -3.06 6.39
CA ALA A 107 -24.59 -3.88 7.57
C ALA A 107 -23.31 -4.20 8.36
N HIS A 108 -22.20 -4.46 7.69
CA HIS A 108 -20.90 -4.65 8.32
C HIS A 108 -20.44 -3.40 9.09
N ALA A 109 -20.54 -2.22 8.49
CA ALA A 109 -20.19 -0.97 9.17
C ALA A 109 -21.05 -0.73 10.43
N GLN A 110 -22.36 -1.03 10.36
CA GLN A 110 -23.24 -0.97 11.52
C GLN A 110 -22.83 -1.96 12.63
N TYR A 111 -22.37 -3.15 12.22
CA TYR A 111 -21.87 -4.14 13.17
C TYR A 111 -20.58 -3.68 13.84
N VAL A 112 -19.62 -3.19 13.07
CA VAL A 112 -18.37 -2.60 13.59
C VAL A 112 -18.66 -1.45 14.55
N TRP A 113 -19.58 -0.54 14.20
CA TRP A 113 -20.00 0.56 15.06
C TRP A 113 -20.46 0.08 16.44
N LYS A 114 -21.25 -1.00 16.48
CA LYS A 114 -21.76 -1.59 17.74
C LYS A 114 -20.70 -2.35 18.52
N ASP A 115 -19.92 -3.19 17.83
CA ASP A 115 -18.93 -4.07 18.46
C ASP A 115 -17.78 -3.28 19.10
N PHE A 116 -17.36 -2.20 18.46
CA PHE A 116 -16.35 -1.29 18.99
C PHE A 116 -16.92 -0.20 19.91
N ASN A 117 -18.24 -0.22 20.18
CA ASN A 117 -18.93 0.73 21.04
C ASN A 117 -18.64 2.20 20.67
N ILE A 118 -18.67 2.49 19.37
CA ILE A 118 -18.39 3.80 18.81
C ILE A 118 -19.52 4.77 19.19
N GLN A 119 -19.16 5.94 19.74
CA GLN A 119 -20.11 6.92 20.23
C GLN A 119 -20.37 8.04 19.23
N ASN A 120 -19.40 8.34 18.36
CA ASN A 120 -19.51 9.41 17.37
C ASN A 120 -18.70 9.09 16.11
N LEU A 121 -18.95 9.85 15.06
CA LEU A 121 -18.32 9.63 13.76
C LEU A 121 -16.81 9.91 13.79
N GLY A 122 -16.32 10.71 14.74
CA GLY A 122 -14.89 10.91 14.97
C GLY A 122 -14.18 9.63 15.42
N GLN A 123 -14.79 8.89 16.36
CA GLN A 123 -14.24 7.58 16.76
C GLN A 123 -14.28 6.54 15.63
N TYR A 124 -15.31 6.60 14.78
CA TYR A 124 -15.36 5.75 13.58
C TYR A 124 -14.23 6.11 12.60
N HIS A 125 -13.98 7.40 12.42
CA HIS A 125 -12.86 7.89 11.62
C HIS A 125 -11.52 7.39 12.16
N ASP A 126 -11.30 7.54 13.47
CA ASP A 126 -10.05 7.12 14.13
C ASP A 126 -9.82 5.62 13.97
N LEU A 127 -10.88 4.80 14.15
CA LEU A 127 -10.80 3.36 13.92
C LEU A 127 -10.46 3.03 12.47
N TYR A 128 -11.11 3.72 11.51
CA TYR A 128 -10.85 3.54 10.10
C TYR A 128 -9.38 3.83 9.73
N VAL A 129 -8.88 4.99 10.15
CA VAL A 129 -7.49 5.41 9.88
C VAL A 129 -6.50 4.46 10.56
N LEU A 130 -6.76 4.08 11.81
CA LEU A 130 -5.92 3.15 12.55
C LEU A 130 -5.85 1.78 11.88
N ASN A 131 -6.99 1.27 11.42
CA ASN A 131 -7.06 0.01 10.67
C ASN A 131 -6.20 0.06 9.39
N ASP A 132 -6.31 1.14 8.62
CA ASP A 132 -5.51 1.32 7.40
C ASP A 132 -4.00 1.38 7.71
N VAL A 133 -3.61 2.11 8.76
CA VAL A 133 -2.20 2.25 9.16
C VAL A 133 -1.62 0.92 9.64
N LEU A 134 -2.33 0.19 10.50
CA LEU A 134 -1.85 -1.09 11.03
C LEU A 134 -1.79 -2.16 9.94
N SER A 135 -2.81 -2.25 9.09
CA SER A 135 -2.83 -3.16 7.94
C SER A 135 -1.66 -2.90 7.00
N GLN A 136 -1.36 -1.63 6.75
CA GLN A 136 -0.20 -1.24 5.95
C GLN A 136 1.12 -1.61 6.64
N GLY A 137 1.19 -1.46 7.96
CA GLY A 137 2.35 -1.87 8.76
C GLY A 137 2.62 -3.36 8.62
N ASP A 138 1.58 -4.19 8.70
CA ASP A 138 1.68 -5.64 8.57
C ASP A 138 2.10 -6.06 7.16
N VAL A 139 1.52 -5.46 6.12
CA VAL A 139 1.93 -5.68 4.72
C VAL A 139 3.41 -5.35 4.51
N PHE A 140 3.87 -4.22 5.04
CA PHE A 140 5.28 -3.82 4.93
C PHE A 140 6.21 -4.72 5.73
N LYS A 141 5.77 -5.18 6.91
CA LYS A 141 6.54 -6.11 7.75
C LYS A 141 6.79 -7.44 7.05
N ASN A 142 5.82 -7.95 6.32
CA ASN A 142 6.00 -9.17 5.55
C ASN A 142 6.97 -8.98 4.37
N LEU A 143 6.94 -7.84 3.69
CA LEU A 143 7.96 -7.50 2.70
C LEU A 143 9.36 -7.45 3.33
N GLU A 144 9.50 -6.84 4.50
CA GLU A 144 10.74 -6.79 5.25
C GLU A 144 11.26 -8.19 5.58
N ILE A 145 10.40 -9.10 6.04
CA ILE A 145 10.77 -10.50 6.32
C ILE A 145 11.27 -11.21 5.06
N CYS A 146 10.58 -11.04 3.92
CA CYS A 146 11.01 -11.61 2.64
C CYS A 146 12.39 -11.11 2.19
N LEU A 147 12.66 -9.83 2.38
CA LEU A 147 13.96 -9.24 2.01
C LEU A 147 15.07 -9.62 3.00
N ASN A 148 14.75 -9.71 4.29
CA ASN A 148 15.68 -10.16 5.33
C ASN A 148 16.16 -11.60 5.12
N TYR A 149 15.34 -12.48 4.51
CA TYR A 149 15.77 -13.81 4.09
C TYR A 149 17.02 -13.77 3.21
N ASN A 150 17.12 -12.76 2.34
CA ASN A 150 18.30 -12.51 1.52
C ASN A 150 19.33 -11.60 2.20
N GLY A 151 19.14 -11.23 3.46
CA GLY A 151 19.99 -10.30 4.20
C GLY A 151 19.97 -8.88 3.60
N LEU A 152 18.80 -8.46 3.09
CA LEU A 152 18.55 -7.13 2.57
C LEU A 152 17.52 -6.41 3.45
N ASP A 153 17.69 -5.11 3.64
CA ASP A 153 16.76 -4.28 4.37
C ASP A 153 15.93 -3.45 3.39
N ALA A 154 14.60 -3.57 3.49
CA ALA A 154 13.65 -2.84 2.66
C ALA A 154 13.83 -1.32 2.73
N ALA A 155 14.29 -0.81 3.86
CA ALA A 155 14.50 0.62 4.10
C ALA A 155 15.59 1.27 3.24
N HIS A 156 16.48 0.46 2.65
CA HIS A 156 17.54 0.94 1.77
C HIS A 156 17.14 1.08 0.29
N PHE A 157 15.90 0.77 -0.03
CA PHE A 157 15.42 0.78 -1.41
C PHE A 157 14.19 1.66 -1.58
N TYR A 158 14.05 2.25 -2.76
CA TYR A 158 12.90 3.08 -3.11
C TYR A 158 11.82 2.33 -3.90
N THR A 159 12.21 1.26 -4.61
CA THR A 159 11.33 0.51 -5.52
C THR A 159 11.70 -0.97 -5.57
N SER A 160 10.76 -1.85 -5.92
CA SER A 160 10.96 -3.31 -5.99
C SER A 160 12.12 -3.78 -6.88
N PRO A 161 12.45 -3.17 -8.03
CA PRO A 161 13.58 -3.60 -8.84
C PRO A 161 14.93 -3.56 -8.10
N GLY A 162 15.13 -2.60 -7.21
CA GLY A 162 16.36 -2.45 -6.45
C GLY A 162 16.71 -3.66 -5.59
N PRO A 163 15.85 -4.05 -4.62
CA PRO A 163 16.09 -5.20 -3.78
C PRO A 163 16.13 -6.52 -4.59
N ALA A 164 15.30 -6.65 -5.63
CA ALA A 164 15.32 -7.83 -6.50
C ALA A 164 16.68 -7.99 -7.19
N TRP A 165 17.22 -6.91 -7.74
CA TRP A 165 18.54 -6.90 -8.36
C TRP A 165 19.65 -7.27 -7.36
N GLN A 166 19.66 -6.66 -6.19
CA GLN A 166 20.64 -6.97 -5.14
C GLN A 166 20.51 -8.40 -4.63
N ALA A 167 19.30 -8.93 -4.49
CA ALA A 167 19.08 -10.32 -4.11
C ALA A 167 19.69 -11.27 -5.15
N VAL A 168 19.46 -11.03 -6.44
CA VAL A 168 20.05 -11.84 -7.52
C VAL A 168 21.58 -11.81 -7.48
N LEU A 169 22.18 -10.63 -7.38
CA LEU A 169 23.64 -10.51 -7.29
C LEU A 169 24.20 -11.24 -6.09
N LYS A 170 23.54 -11.14 -4.93
CA LYS A 170 23.95 -11.80 -3.70
C LYS A 170 23.82 -13.31 -3.78
N MET A 171 22.73 -13.81 -4.35
CA MET A 171 22.50 -15.25 -4.52
C MET A 171 23.45 -15.89 -5.55
N THR A 172 23.76 -15.18 -6.63
CA THR A 172 24.63 -15.69 -7.70
C THR A 172 26.11 -15.48 -7.43
N GLY A 173 26.47 -14.55 -6.53
CA GLY A 173 27.85 -14.17 -6.28
C GLY A 173 28.55 -13.50 -7.46
N VAL A 174 27.80 -13.08 -8.47
CA VAL A 174 28.34 -12.41 -9.66
C VAL A 174 28.89 -11.04 -9.27
N GLN A 175 30.12 -10.78 -9.65
CA GLN A 175 30.74 -9.47 -9.56
C GLN A 175 30.60 -8.78 -10.90
N LEU A 176 30.00 -7.60 -10.89
CA LEU A 176 29.81 -6.78 -12.08
C LEU A 176 30.90 -5.72 -12.15
N GLU A 177 31.52 -5.58 -13.31
CA GLU A 177 32.42 -4.47 -13.59
C GLU A 177 31.59 -3.19 -13.79
N LEU A 178 32.04 -2.09 -13.16
CA LEU A 178 31.42 -0.79 -13.36
C LEU A 178 31.90 -0.20 -14.70
N LEU A 179 30.99 0.42 -15.42
CA LEU A 179 31.32 1.21 -16.58
C LEU A 179 32.09 2.45 -16.14
N THR A 180 33.37 2.52 -16.46
CA THR A 180 34.23 3.64 -16.11
C THR A 180 34.40 4.64 -17.26
N ASP A 181 34.11 4.21 -18.49
CA ASP A 181 34.14 5.05 -19.69
C ASP A 181 32.80 5.78 -19.85
N ILE A 182 32.87 7.11 -19.91
CA ILE A 182 31.68 7.96 -20.00
C ILE A 182 30.96 7.78 -21.34
N ASP A 183 31.67 7.52 -22.42
CA ASP A 183 31.07 7.33 -23.73
C ASP A 183 30.28 6.00 -23.79
N MET A 184 30.81 4.95 -23.18
CA MET A 184 30.09 3.70 -23.02
C MET A 184 28.85 3.85 -22.13
N HIS A 185 28.96 4.61 -21.04
CA HIS A 185 27.83 4.89 -20.15
C HIS A 185 26.71 5.62 -20.92
N LEU A 186 27.07 6.70 -21.63
CA LEU A 186 26.10 7.46 -22.43
C LEU A 186 25.50 6.64 -23.58
N PHE A 187 26.28 5.74 -24.18
CA PHE A 187 25.80 4.85 -25.24
C PHE A 187 24.71 3.91 -24.70
N ILE A 188 24.95 3.30 -23.53
CA ILE A 188 23.97 2.41 -22.88
C ILE A 188 22.76 3.21 -22.44
N GLU A 189 22.94 4.35 -21.79
CA GLU A 189 21.85 5.22 -21.33
C GLU A 189 20.94 5.64 -22.48
N ASN A 190 21.51 6.06 -23.61
CA ASN A 190 20.76 6.40 -24.81
C ASN A 190 20.04 5.20 -25.46
N GLY A 191 20.53 3.98 -25.20
CA GLY A 191 19.91 2.72 -25.65
C GLY A 191 18.76 2.25 -24.77
N LEU A 192 18.67 2.72 -23.52
CA LEU A 192 17.60 2.35 -22.60
C LEU A 192 16.26 2.92 -23.09
N ARG A 193 15.37 2.03 -23.47
CA ARG A 193 14.01 2.36 -23.89
C ARG A 193 13.03 1.79 -22.89
N GLY A 194 12.23 2.65 -22.30
CA GLY A 194 11.09 2.23 -21.46
C GLY A 194 9.79 2.31 -22.26
N GLY A 195 8.82 1.47 -21.96
CA GLY A 195 7.52 1.48 -22.59
C GLY A 195 7.34 0.52 -23.76
N ILE A 196 6.44 0.85 -24.68
CA ILE A 196 6.12 0.01 -25.83
C ILE A 196 7.28 0.04 -26.83
N SER A 197 7.96 -1.08 -26.99
CA SER A 197 8.94 -1.26 -28.08
C SER A 197 8.24 -1.85 -29.30
N MET A 198 8.25 -1.11 -30.41
CA MET A 198 7.79 -1.62 -31.71
C MET A 198 8.99 -1.92 -32.59
N ILE A 199 8.98 -3.09 -33.21
CA ILE A 199 9.91 -3.42 -34.29
C ILE A 199 9.37 -2.69 -35.53
N THR A 200 9.96 -1.56 -35.86
CA THR A 200 9.75 -0.93 -37.16
C THR A 200 10.54 -1.71 -38.19
N GLN A 201 9.88 -2.09 -39.29
CA GLN A 201 10.35 -2.95 -40.39
C GLN A 201 11.87 -2.95 -40.58
N THR A 202 12.46 -4.12 -40.47
CA THR A 202 13.80 -4.39 -41.00
C THR A 202 13.81 -4.05 -42.48
N CYS A 203 14.76 -3.22 -42.90
CA CYS A 203 15.02 -2.99 -44.30
C CYS A 203 15.19 -4.34 -45.01
N GLN A 204 14.27 -4.67 -45.92
CA GLN A 204 14.51 -5.73 -46.85
C GLN A 204 15.67 -5.32 -47.73
N SER A 205 16.82 -5.98 -47.56
CA SER A 205 17.90 -5.90 -48.51
C SER A 205 17.39 -6.49 -49.84
N GLN A 206 17.17 -5.63 -50.82
CA GLN A 206 16.99 -6.05 -52.20
C GLN A 206 18.28 -6.76 -52.63
N GLN A 207 18.15 -8.02 -52.98
CA GLN A 207 19.13 -8.70 -53.80
C GLN A 207 18.97 -8.27 -55.26
#